data_6e4080a0e0366aacacbbcb23b2597801
#
_entry.id   6e4080a0e0366aacacbbcb23b2597801
#
_cell.length_a   1.000
_cell.length_b   1.000
_cell.length_c   1.000
_cell.angle_alpha   90.00
_cell.angle_beta   90.00
_cell.angle_gamma   90.00
#
_symmetry.space_group_name_H-M   'P 1'
#
loop_
_entity.id
_entity.type
_entity.pdbx_description
1 polymer ?
#
loop_
_entity_poly.entity_id
_entity_poly.type
_entity_poly.pdbx_seq_one_letter_code
_entity_poly.pdbx_strand_id
1 'polypeptide(L)'
;KSYKTVRDFQHGFMRDFVENILKKTATDFTYNGLENVTSKCNMFVSNHRDIALDAAILCYVFAINDMECFEVAIGSNLMQGDFVIDIAKINKMFKIARSGSAKDFYRDSILASEYMRHVINEKQQSVWIAQRNGRTKDGDDKTELGVLKMFSLSSDKAFVENFAELNITPIAISYEYEPCDFLKTMELYISSFQKYVKEPGEDLRSIIAGIMQQKGKIKISVTPSITREELEYCD
;
A
#
# COMPACT_ATOMS: atom_id res chain seq x y z
N LYS A 1 -2.30 -26.02 10.76
CA LYS A 1 -3.69 -25.53 10.54
C LYS A 1 -3.99 -25.57 9.05
N SER A 2 -5.17 -26.04 8.64
CA SER A 2 -5.65 -25.96 7.25
C SER A 2 -6.49 -24.70 7.09
N TYR A 3 -6.14 -23.85 6.15
CA TYR A 3 -6.93 -22.66 5.78
C TYR A 3 -7.76 -22.97 4.54
N LYS A 4 -9.06 -22.69 4.58
CA LYS A 4 -10.00 -23.01 3.48
C LYS A 4 -10.27 -21.83 2.56
N THR A 5 -10.14 -20.62 3.09
CA THR A 5 -10.38 -19.38 2.36
C THR A 5 -9.22 -18.41 2.51
N VAL A 6 -9.16 -17.41 1.62
CA VAL A 6 -8.21 -16.30 1.73
C VAL A 6 -8.38 -15.56 3.06
N ARG A 7 -9.63 -15.33 3.50
CA ARG A 7 -9.93 -14.72 4.78
C ARG A 7 -9.35 -15.55 5.95
N ASP A 8 -9.54 -16.86 5.96
CA ASP A 8 -8.98 -17.73 7.01
C ASP A 8 -7.45 -17.62 7.08
N PHE A 9 -6.78 -17.55 5.92
CA PHE A 9 -5.33 -17.38 5.86
C PHE A 9 -4.90 -16.00 6.39
N GLN A 10 -5.58 -14.92 5.98
CA GLN A 10 -5.27 -13.57 6.42
C GLN A 10 -5.53 -13.37 7.92
N HIS A 11 -6.70 -13.81 8.42
CA HIS A 11 -7.08 -13.71 9.84
C HIS A 11 -6.41 -14.76 10.76
N GLY A 12 -5.81 -15.78 10.20
CA GLY A 12 -5.04 -16.80 10.92
C GLY A 12 -3.54 -16.59 10.76
N PHE A 13 -2.97 -17.11 9.68
CA PHE A 13 -1.53 -17.13 9.48
C PHE A 13 -0.90 -15.74 9.38
N MET A 14 -1.44 -14.87 8.51
CA MET A 14 -0.85 -13.55 8.29
C MET A 14 -0.98 -12.66 9.53
N ARG A 15 -2.13 -12.68 10.21
CA ARG A 15 -2.31 -12.00 11.48
C ARG A 15 -1.24 -12.42 12.51
N ASP A 16 -1.09 -13.71 12.75
CA ASP A 16 -0.13 -14.23 13.72
C ASP A 16 1.32 -13.92 13.30
N PHE A 17 1.61 -13.95 12.00
CA PHE A 17 2.92 -13.60 11.45
C PHE A 17 3.26 -12.12 11.71
N VAL A 18 2.37 -11.19 11.38
CA VAL A 18 2.59 -9.76 11.60
C VAL A 18 2.64 -9.43 13.09
N GLU A 19 1.78 -10.04 13.91
CA GLU A 19 1.82 -9.90 15.37
C GLU A 19 3.19 -10.28 15.94
N ASN A 20 3.78 -11.38 15.47
CA ASN A 20 5.10 -11.82 15.90
C ASN A 20 6.21 -10.85 15.47
N ILE A 21 6.10 -10.24 14.28
CA ILE A 21 7.03 -9.19 13.84
C ILE A 21 6.91 -7.97 14.78
N LEU A 22 5.71 -7.48 15.02
CA LEU A 22 5.47 -6.33 15.89
C LEU A 22 6.00 -6.58 17.31
N LYS A 23 5.72 -7.73 17.91
CA LYS A 23 6.23 -8.13 19.25
C LYS A 23 7.76 -8.13 19.34
N LYS A 24 8.46 -8.45 18.26
CA LYS A 24 9.93 -8.55 18.24
C LYS A 24 10.60 -7.23 17.89
N THR A 25 9.94 -6.36 17.12
CA THR A 25 10.59 -5.22 16.48
C THR A 25 9.97 -3.88 16.82
N ALA A 26 8.80 -3.83 17.45
CA ALA A 26 8.19 -2.60 17.94
C ALA A 26 8.22 -2.56 19.46
N THR A 27 8.44 -1.36 20.01
CA THR A 27 8.32 -1.08 21.45
C THR A 27 6.89 -0.75 21.85
N ASP A 28 6.11 -0.19 20.90
CA ASP A 28 4.71 0.13 21.06
C ASP A 28 4.02 0.11 19.70
N PHE A 29 2.75 -0.31 19.67
CA PHE A 29 1.94 -0.32 18.46
C PHE A 29 0.55 0.23 18.77
N THR A 30 0.18 1.31 18.10
CA THR A 30 -1.12 1.96 18.27
C THR A 30 -1.78 2.23 16.93
N TYR A 31 -3.11 2.27 16.94
CA TYR A 31 -3.91 2.70 15.79
C TYR A 31 -5.16 3.45 16.24
N ASN A 32 -5.69 4.30 15.37
CA ASN A 32 -6.94 5.03 15.60
C ASN A 32 -7.67 5.30 14.28
N GLY A 33 -8.90 5.76 14.37
CA GLY A 33 -9.68 6.19 13.22
C GLY A 33 -10.39 5.05 12.47
N LEU A 34 -10.45 3.82 13.01
CA LEU A 34 -11.17 2.72 12.36
C LEU A 34 -12.67 3.00 12.21
N GLU A 35 -13.23 3.84 13.07
CA GLU A 35 -14.60 4.35 12.97
C GLU A 35 -14.87 5.12 11.67
N ASN A 36 -13.83 5.59 10.99
CA ASN A 36 -13.92 6.24 9.68
C ASN A 36 -14.07 5.25 8.52
N VAL A 37 -13.79 3.96 8.75
CA VAL A 37 -14.03 2.91 7.76
C VAL A 37 -15.50 2.55 7.77
N THR A 38 -16.26 3.12 6.84
CA THR A 38 -17.70 2.89 6.72
C THR A 38 -18.02 1.55 6.05
N SER A 39 -19.31 1.21 5.92
CA SER A 39 -19.78 0.03 5.17
C SER A 39 -19.54 0.12 3.66
N LYS A 40 -19.18 1.29 3.14
CA LYS A 40 -18.77 1.46 1.74
C LYS A 40 -17.34 0.96 1.57
N CYS A 41 -17.04 0.43 0.38
CA CYS A 41 -15.66 0.10 0.02
C CYS A 41 -14.82 1.37 -0.11
N ASN A 42 -13.57 1.30 0.33
CA ASN A 42 -12.67 2.43 0.39
C ASN A 42 -11.47 2.21 -0.53
N MET A 43 -10.99 3.27 -1.16
CA MET A 43 -9.63 3.32 -1.68
C MET A 43 -8.73 3.89 -0.58
N PHE A 44 -8.04 3.03 0.14
CA PHE A 44 -7.05 3.43 1.15
C PHE A 44 -5.78 3.90 0.46
N VAL A 45 -5.41 5.15 0.71
CA VAL A 45 -4.18 5.75 0.16
C VAL A 45 -3.27 6.13 1.31
N SER A 46 -2.07 5.57 1.38
CA SER A 46 -1.13 5.86 2.46
C SER A 46 0.21 6.38 1.97
N ASN A 47 0.94 7.03 2.85
CA ASN A 47 2.37 7.19 2.69
C ASN A 47 3.05 5.81 2.59
N HIS A 48 4.28 5.75 2.08
CA HIS A 48 4.96 4.48 1.81
C HIS A 48 6.36 4.46 2.42
N ARG A 49 6.50 3.74 3.53
CA ARG A 49 7.72 3.62 4.34
C ARG A 49 8.41 2.27 4.17
N ASP A 50 7.64 1.18 4.13
CA ASP A 50 8.15 -0.20 4.00
C ASP A 50 7.50 -0.92 2.81
N ILE A 51 8.27 -1.80 2.14
CA ILE A 51 7.77 -2.52 0.94
C ILE A 51 6.60 -3.44 1.29
N ALA A 52 6.72 -4.17 2.39
CA ALA A 52 5.77 -5.22 2.76
C ALA A 52 4.91 -4.85 3.96
N LEU A 53 5.51 -4.15 4.95
CA LEU A 53 4.86 -3.97 6.25
C LEU A 53 3.77 -2.93 6.26
N ASP A 54 3.81 -1.89 5.42
CA ASP A 54 2.77 -0.87 5.44
C ASP A 54 1.38 -1.46 5.22
N ALA A 55 1.17 -2.19 4.12
CA ALA A 55 -0.09 -2.88 3.86
C ALA A 55 -0.34 -4.04 4.82
N ALA A 56 0.71 -4.78 5.21
CA ALA A 56 0.56 -5.95 6.09
C ALA A 56 0.14 -5.57 7.51
N ILE A 57 0.68 -4.48 8.08
CA ILE A 57 0.28 -3.98 9.40
C ILE A 57 -1.15 -3.42 9.35
N LEU A 58 -1.54 -2.75 8.28
CA LEU A 58 -2.92 -2.30 8.13
C LEU A 58 -3.89 -3.49 8.01
N CYS A 59 -3.56 -4.53 7.22
CA CYS A 59 -4.34 -5.77 7.18
C CYS A 59 -4.40 -6.46 8.56
N TYR A 60 -3.31 -6.44 9.32
CA TYR A 60 -3.29 -6.94 10.69
C TYR A 60 -4.28 -6.19 11.59
N VAL A 61 -4.29 -4.85 11.52
CA VAL A 61 -5.27 -4.03 12.27
C VAL A 61 -6.70 -4.42 11.90
N PHE A 62 -7.00 -4.62 10.61
CA PHE A 62 -8.32 -5.05 10.16
C PHE A 62 -8.66 -6.44 10.69
N ALA A 63 -7.73 -7.38 10.60
CA ALA A 63 -7.94 -8.75 11.04
C ALA A 63 -8.19 -8.88 12.57
N ILE A 64 -7.50 -8.10 13.41
CA ILE A 64 -7.74 -8.13 14.87
C ILE A 64 -9.04 -7.44 15.28
N ASN A 65 -9.63 -6.62 14.41
CA ASN A 65 -10.95 -5.99 14.60
C ASN A 65 -12.07 -6.70 13.80
N ASP A 66 -11.80 -7.93 13.32
CA ASP A 66 -12.73 -8.76 12.52
C ASP A 66 -13.25 -8.08 11.23
N MET A 67 -12.50 -7.11 10.71
CA MET A 67 -12.80 -6.43 9.47
C MET A 67 -12.24 -7.19 8.27
N GLU A 68 -12.91 -7.10 7.10
CA GLU A 68 -12.41 -7.69 5.86
C GLU A 68 -11.16 -6.97 5.37
N CYS A 69 -10.09 -7.74 5.04
CA CYS A 69 -8.89 -7.18 4.43
C CYS A 69 -9.15 -6.76 2.97
N PHE A 70 -8.42 -5.78 2.52
CA PHE A 70 -8.51 -5.13 1.21
C PHE A 70 -7.60 -5.80 0.17
N GLU A 71 -7.79 -5.48 -1.11
CA GLU A 71 -6.83 -5.81 -2.17
C GLU A 71 -5.66 -4.82 -2.16
N VAL A 72 -4.46 -5.31 -2.45
CA VAL A 72 -3.22 -4.54 -2.30
C VAL A 72 -2.55 -4.30 -3.65
N ALA A 73 -2.36 -3.04 -4.01
CA ALA A 73 -1.59 -2.66 -5.18
C ALA A 73 -0.09 -2.86 -4.93
N ILE A 74 0.58 -3.66 -5.77
CA ILE A 74 2.01 -3.95 -5.64
C ILE A 74 2.75 -3.70 -6.96
N GLY A 75 3.95 -3.14 -6.89
CA GLY A 75 4.79 -2.94 -8.07
C GLY A 75 5.16 -4.26 -8.75
N SER A 76 5.04 -4.32 -10.07
CA SER A 76 5.31 -5.53 -10.87
C SER A 76 6.73 -6.08 -10.70
N ASN A 77 7.70 -5.24 -10.35
CA ASN A 77 9.07 -5.64 -10.05
C ASN A 77 9.21 -6.55 -8.82
N LEU A 78 8.23 -6.53 -7.91
CA LEU A 78 8.25 -7.34 -6.69
C LEU A 78 7.62 -8.73 -6.88
N MET A 79 6.83 -8.93 -7.94
CA MET A 79 6.16 -10.21 -8.23
C MET A 79 7.03 -11.12 -9.09
N GLN A 80 8.14 -11.60 -8.51
CA GLN A 80 9.08 -12.49 -9.19
C GLN A 80 9.22 -13.82 -8.44
N GLY A 81 9.18 -14.92 -9.19
CA GLY A 81 9.23 -16.27 -8.65
C GLY A 81 7.89 -16.80 -8.13
N ASP A 82 7.65 -18.08 -8.33
CA ASP A 82 6.35 -18.73 -8.06
C ASP A 82 5.89 -18.56 -6.62
N PHE A 83 6.78 -18.73 -5.66
CA PHE A 83 6.47 -18.59 -4.25
C PHE A 83 5.96 -17.16 -3.89
N VAL A 84 6.64 -16.13 -4.42
CA VAL A 84 6.23 -14.73 -4.18
C VAL A 84 4.89 -14.45 -4.84
N ILE A 85 4.67 -14.98 -6.05
CA ILE A 85 3.39 -14.85 -6.76
C ILE A 85 2.26 -15.52 -5.98
N ASP A 86 2.49 -16.69 -5.43
CA ASP A 86 1.47 -17.40 -4.65
C ASP A 86 1.14 -16.69 -3.34
N ILE A 87 2.15 -16.20 -2.62
CA ILE A 87 1.94 -15.34 -1.43
C ILE A 87 1.16 -14.07 -1.79
N ALA A 88 1.49 -13.44 -2.92
CA ALA A 88 0.78 -12.25 -3.39
C ALA A 88 -0.70 -12.55 -3.68
N LYS A 89 -1.01 -13.64 -4.39
CA LYS A 89 -2.38 -14.06 -4.69
C LYS A 89 -3.20 -14.34 -3.42
N ILE A 90 -2.61 -15.07 -2.47
CA ILE A 90 -3.28 -15.40 -1.18
C ILE A 90 -3.52 -14.13 -0.35
N ASN A 91 -2.74 -13.07 -0.55
CA ASN A 91 -2.93 -11.78 0.11
C ASN A 91 -3.68 -10.75 -0.76
N LYS A 92 -4.43 -11.21 -1.77
CA LYS A 92 -5.24 -10.35 -2.66
C LYS A 92 -4.42 -9.22 -3.31
N MET A 93 -3.16 -9.50 -3.70
CA MET A 93 -2.30 -8.48 -4.32
C MET A 93 -2.49 -8.47 -5.83
N PHE A 94 -2.53 -7.26 -6.42
CA PHE A 94 -2.57 -7.05 -7.87
C PHE A 94 -1.42 -6.14 -8.33
N LYS A 95 -1.05 -6.28 -9.62
CA LYS A 95 0.15 -5.61 -10.17
C LYS A 95 -0.14 -4.19 -10.63
N ILE A 96 0.78 -3.27 -10.27
CA ILE A 96 0.93 -1.97 -10.92
C ILE A 96 2.23 -2.00 -11.74
N ALA A 97 2.15 -1.65 -13.02
CA ALA A 97 3.32 -1.63 -13.90
C ALA A 97 4.35 -0.57 -13.46
N ARG A 98 5.62 -0.95 -13.51
CA ARG A 98 6.75 -0.07 -13.13
C ARG A 98 7.81 0.08 -14.21
N SER A 99 7.67 -0.60 -15.34
CA SER A 99 8.62 -0.60 -16.43
C SER A 99 7.90 -0.76 -17.77
N GLY A 100 8.53 -0.33 -18.85
CA GLY A 100 7.97 -0.40 -20.19
C GLY A 100 8.15 0.92 -20.94
N SER A 101 7.71 0.98 -22.19
CA SER A 101 7.63 2.24 -22.94
C SER A 101 6.56 3.16 -22.32
N ALA A 102 6.61 4.46 -22.62
CA ALA A 102 5.60 5.42 -22.17
C ALA A 102 4.16 4.98 -22.57
N LYS A 103 4.02 4.36 -23.75
CA LYS A 103 2.75 3.82 -24.25
C LYS A 103 2.28 2.63 -23.42
N ASP A 104 3.18 1.70 -23.10
CA ASP A 104 2.84 0.54 -22.27
C ASP A 104 2.48 0.97 -20.86
N PHE A 105 3.26 1.88 -20.28
CA PHE A 105 2.96 2.44 -18.95
C PHE A 105 1.59 3.11 -18.89
N TYR A 106 1.23 3.89 -19.91
CA TYR A 106 -0.09 4.53 -19.98
C TYR A 106 -1.23 3.51 -20.07
N ARG A 107 -1.09 2.51 -20.96
CA ARG A 107 -2.07 1.42 -21.10
C ARG A 107 -2.24 0.66 -19.77
N ASP A 108 -1.15 0.31 -19.14
CA ASP A 108 -1.17 -0.46 -17.89
C ASP A 108 -1.74 0.39 -16.72
N SER A 109 -1.56 1.72 -16.77
CA SER A 109 -2.20 2.63 -15.81
C SER A 109 -3.72 2.70 -15.99
N ILE A 110 -4.22 2.65 -17.24
CA ILE A 110 -5.67 2.52 -17.51
C ILE A 110 -6.20 1.20 -16.94
N LEU A 111 -5.54 0.08 -17.22
CA LEU A 111 -5.95 -1.23 -16.69
C LEU A 111 -5.96 -1.27 -15.16
N ALA A 112 -4.98 -0.63 -14.52
CA ALA A 112 -4.94 -0.51 -13.06
C ALA A 112 -6.11 0.33 -12.54
N SER A 113 -6.43 1.44 -13.19
CA SER A 113 -7.59 2.29 -12.88
C SER A 113 -8.91 1.53 -13.01
N GLU A 114 -9.11 0.83 -14.12
CA GLU A 114 -10.28 -0.03 -14.36
C GLU A 114 -10.43 -1.12 -13.30
N TYR A 115 -9.32 -1.80 -12.98
CA TYR A 115 -9.32 -2.85 -11.98
C TYR A 115 -9.69 -2.34 -10.59
N MET A 116 -9.12 -1.21 -10.14
CA MET A 116 -9.45 -0.62 -8.84
C MET A 116 -10.94 -0.25 -8.75
N ARG A 117 -11.53 0.31 -9.82
CA ARG A 117 -12.97 0.59 -9.87
C ARG A 117 -13.81 -0.67 -9.86
N HIS A 118 -13.41 -1.69 -10.62
CA HIS A 118 -14.07 -3.00 -10.60
C HIS A 118 -14.05 -3.60 -9.18
N VAL A 119 -12.92 -3.53 -8.47
CA VAL A 119 -12.82 -4.02 -7.09
C VAL A 119 -13.78 -3.28 -6.15
N ILE A 120 -13.81 -1.96 -6.24
CA ILE A 120 -14.64 -1.13 -5.36
C ILE A 120 -16.13 -1.25 -5.71
N ASN A 121 -16.49 -1.10 -6.99
CA ASN A 121 -17.89 -0.95 -7.42
C ASN A 121 -18.58 -2.29 -7.67
N GLU A 122 -17.88 -3.32 -8.16
CA GLU A 122 -18.48 -4.60 -8.54
C GLU A 122 -18.14 -5.71 -7.56
N LYS A 123 -16.87 -5.90 -7.20
CA LYS A 123 -16.46 -6.90 -6.20
C LYS A 123 -16.85 -6.52 -4.78
N GLN A 124 -17.18 -5.25 -4.54
CA GLN A 124 -17.51 -4.71 -3.22
C GLN A 124 -16.40 -5.00 -2.21
N GLN A 125 -15.16 -4.72 -2.60
CA GLN A 125 -13.98 -4.82 -1.74
C GLN A 125 -13.20 -3.51 -1.75
N SER A 126 -12.50 -3.24 -0.65
CA SER A 126 -11.61 -2.08 -0.57
C SER A 126 -10.27 -2.37 -1.24
N VAL A 127 -9.56 -1.31 -1.60
CA VAL A 127 -8.22 -1.35 -2.20
C VAL A 127 -7.26 -0.53 -1.36
N TRP A 128 -6.02 -1.00 -1.20
CA TRP A 128 -4.92 -0.20 -0.68
C TRP A 128 -3.90 0.09 -1.77
N ILE A 129 -3.45 1.32 -1.83
CA ILE A 129 -2.37 1.78 -2.69
C ILE A 129 -1.51 2.83 -2.00
N ALA A 130 -0.21 2.82 -2.28
CA ALA A 130 0.69 3.86 -1.83
C ALA A 130 0.47 5.17 -2.62
N GLN A 131 0.60 6.33 -1.94
CA GLN A 131 0.44 7.65 -2.55
C GLN A 131 1.55 8.02 -3.56
N ARG A 132 2.57 7.18 -3.71
CA ARG A 132 3.73 7.43 -4.57
C ARG A 132 4.32 6.14 -5.13
N ASN A 133 5.13 6.31 -6.17
CA ASN A 133 5.90 5.21 -6.76
C ASN A 133 7.16 4.91 -5.91
N GLY A 134 7.10 3.82 -5.14
CA GLY A 134 8.17 3.42 -4.25
C GLY A 134 8.13 4.12 -2.89
N ARG A 135 8.98 3.64 -1.99
CA ARG A 135 9.08 4.17 -0.63
C ARG A 135 9.72 5.55 -0.61
N THR A 136 9.29 6.41 0.32
CA THR A 136 10.09 7.59 0.66
C THR A 136 11.42 7.17 1.28
N LYS A 137 12.48 7.93 1.00
CA LYS A 137 13.83 7.64 1.49
C LYS A 137 14.37 8.77 2.36
N ASP A 138 13.90 9.98 2.13
CA ASP A 138 14.26 11.21 2.82
C ASP A 138 13.23 11.65 3.88
N GLY A 139 12.16 10.89 4.04
CA GLY A 139 11.07 11.21 4.96
C GLY A 139 10.04 12.19 4.40
N ASP A 140 10.21 12.68 3.18
CA ASP A 140 9.25 13.58 2.53
C ASP A 140 8.10 12.78 1.88
N ASP A 141 6.96 12.75 2.55
CA ASP A 141 5.78 11.97 2.16
C ASP A 141 4.88 12.73 1.16
N LYS A 142 5.43 13.09 0.02
CA LYS A 142 4.66 13.75 -1.05
C LYS A 142 3.81 12.75 -1.84
N THR A 143 2.56 13.13 -2.09
CA THR A 143 1.69 12.43 -3.04
C THR A 143 2.14 12.72 -4.47
N GLU A 144 2.37 11.68 -5.25
CA GLU A 144 2.75 11.83 -6.66
C GLU A 144 1.52 12.08 -7.54
N LEU A 145 1.57 13.13 -8.33
CA LEU A 145 0.52 13.48 -9.31
C LEU A 145 0.20 12.32 -10.27
N GLY A 146 1.21 11.49 -10.61
CA GLY A 146 1.02 10.31 -11.45
C GLY A 146 0.05 9.29 -10.87
N VAL A 147 0.04 9.12 -9.54
CA VAL A 147 -0.89 8.23 -8.85
C VAL A 147 -2.32 8.79 -8.91
N LEU A 148 -2.47 10.09 -8.65
CA LEU A 148 -3.79 10.75 -8.75
C LEU A 148 -4.34 10.69 -10.18
N LYS A 149 -3.50 10.95 -11.19
CA LYS A 149 -3.90 10.81 -12.60
C LYS A 149 -4.33 9.37 -12.92
N MET A 150 -3.60 8.37 -12.43
CA MET A 150 -3.98 6.96 -12.64
C MET A 150 -5.39 6.68 -12.10
N PHE A 151 -5.78 7.23 -10.95
CA PHE A 151 -7.13 7.03 -10.40
C PHE A 151 -8.24 7.50 -11.33
N SER A 152 -8.01 8.51 -12.15
CA SER A 152 -9.01 9.11 -13.03
C SER A 152 -9.08 8.51 -14.44
N LEU A 153 -8.10 7.68 -14.87
CA LEU A 153 -7.92 7.31 -16.29
C LEU A 153 -9.05 6.48 -16.88
N SER A 154 -9.79 5.73 -16.09
CA SER A 154 -10.82 4.80 -16.60
C SER A 154 -12.26 5.31 -16.40
N SER A 155 -12.44 6.58 -16.13
CA SER A 155 -13.77 7.17 -15.96
C SER A 155 -13.91 8.44 -16.80
N ASP A 156 -15.02 8.52 -17.54
CA ASP A 156 -15.39 9.72 -18.32
C ASP A 156 -16.19 10.73 -17.50
N LYS A 157 -16.37 10.49 -16.19
CA LYS A 157 -17.08 11.39 -15.28
C LYS A 157 -16.28 12.66 -15.01
N ALA A 158 -16.96 13.73 -14.68
CA ALA A 158 -16.31 14.96 -14.18
C ALA A 158 -15.47 14.68 -12.93
N PHE A 159 -14.53 15.56 -12.61
CA PHE A 159 -13.53 15.35 -11.55
C PHE A 159 -14.17 14.92 -10.22
N VAL A 160 -15.15 15.67 -9.74
CA VAL A 160 -15.80 15.40 -8.45
C VAL A 160 -16.46 14.01 -8.43
N GLU A 161 -17.28 13.68 -9.44
CA GLU A 161 -17.95 12.40 -9.56
C GLU A 161 -16.96 11.24 -9.71
N ASN A 162 -15.89 11.48 -10.48
CA ASN A 162 -14.84 10.50 -10.74
C ASN A 162 -14.11 10.08 -9.45
N PHE A 163 -13.73 11.06 -8.62
CA PHE A 163 -13.01 10.79 -7.38
C PHE A 163 -13.95 10.36 -6.24
N ALA A 164 -15.17 10.92 -6.16
CA ALA A 164 -16.14 10.58 -5.12
C ALA A 164 -16.54 9.09 -5.13
N GLU A 165 -16.61 8.46 -6.30
CA GLU A 165 -16.96 7.02 -6.38
C GLU A 165 -15.86 6.09 -5.85
N LEU A 166 -14.63 6.56 -5.72
CA LEU A 166 -13.52 5.79 -5.17
C LEU A 166 -13.51 5.78 -3.63
N ASN A 167 -14.24 6.68 -3.00
CA ASN A 167 -14.31 6.82 -1.54
C ASN A 167 -12.90 6.82 -0.92
N ILE A 168 -12.05 7.75 -1.38
CA ILE A 168 -10.63 7.81 -0.97
C ILE A 168 -10.51 8.11 0.51
N THR A 169 -9.83 7.23 1.22
CA THR A 169 -9.58 7.34 2.66
C THR A 169 -8.07 7.40 2.90
N PRO A 170 -7.54 8.56 3.24
CA PRO A 170 -6.12 8.70 3.56
C PRO A 170 -5.75 7.95 4.83
N ILE A 171 -4.56 7.34 4.82
CA ILE A 171 -3.99 6.64 5.97
C ILE A 171 -2.57 7.13 6.20
N ALA A 172 -2.25 7.49 7.44
CA ALA A 172 -0.90 7.80 7.86
C ALA A 172 -0.28 6.64 8.62
N ILE A 173 0.91 6.23 8.18
CA ILE A 173 1.71 5.19 8.83
C ILE A 173 3.01 5.83 9.33
N SER A 174 3.24 5.75 10.63
CA SER A 174 4.42 6.35 11.28
C SER A 174 5.23 5.27 11.99
N TYR A 175 6.54 5.33 11.79
CA TYR A 175 7.54 4.52 12.49
C TYR A 175 8.48 5.44 13.25
N GLU A 176 8.82 5.12 14.51
CA GLU A 176 9.80 5.89 15.28
C GLU A 176 11.20 5.75 14.66
N TYR A 177 11.56 4.55 14.23
CA TYR A 177 12.77 4.29 13.45
C TYR A 177 12.38 3.92 12.03
N GLU A 178 12.89 4.68 11.06
CA GLU A 178 12.56 4.54 9.65
C GLU A 178 12.93 3.13 9.13
N PRO A 179 11.98 2.37 8.55
CA PRO A 179 12.28 1.06 8.00
C PRO A 179 13.36 1.14 6.91
N CYS A 180 14.37 0.27 7.00
CA CYS A 180 15.50 0.23 6.07
C CYS A 180 16.31 1.56 6.00
N ASP A 181 16.40 2.31 7.08
CA ASP A 181 17.07 3.61 7.17
C ASP A 181 18.48 3.59 6.56
N PHE A 182 19.31 2.62 6.93
CA PHE A 182 20.66 2.47 6.40
C PHE A 182 20.66 2.27 4.86
N LEU A 183 19.80 1.36 4.34
CA LEU A 183 19.72 1.10 2.90
C LEU A 183 19.20 2.31 2.13
N LYS A 184 18.22 3.02 2.70
CA LYS A 184 17.68 4.26 2.13
C LYS A 184 18.72 5.38 2.10
N THR A 185 19.47 5.53 3.20
CA THR A 185 20.57 6.53 3.30
C THR A 185 21.65 6.25 2.27
N MET A 186 22.05 4.98 2.09
CA MET A 186 23.02 4.60 1.07
C MET A 186 22.53 4.91 -0.34
N GLU A 187 21.26 4.62 -0.65
CA GLU A 187 20.68 4.97 -1.94
C GLU A 187 20.66 6.48 -2.18
N LEU A 188 20.25 7.28 -1.18
CA LEU A 188 20.26 8.74 -1.25
C LEU A 188 21.68 9.28 -1.44
N TYR A 189 22.64 8.78 -0.66
CA TYR A 189 24.03 9.19 -0.74
C TYR A 189 24.59 8.95 -2.15
N ILE A 190 24.41 7.74 -2.70
CA ILE A 190 24.87 7.43 -4.06
C ILE A 190 24.13 8.30 -5.09
N SER A 191 22.82 8.50 -4.92
CA SER A 191 21.99 9.30 -5.83
C SER A 191 22.39 10.77 -5.87
N SER A 192 23.13 11.27 -4.88
CA SER A 192 23.59 12.67 -4.84
C SER A 192 24.70 12.99 -5.86
N PHE A 193 25.38 11.98 -6.36
CA PHE A 193 26.51 12.18 -7.31
C PHE A 193 26.46 11.29 -8.55
N GLN A 194 25.60 10.26 -8.57
CA GLN A 194 25.40 9.41 -9.76
C GLN A 194 24.01 8.77 -9.76
N LYS A 195 23.54 8.33 -10.93
CA LYS A 195 22.26 7.59 -11.00
C LYS A 195 22.39 6.28 -10.24
N TYR A 196 21.52 6.10 -9.24
CA TYR A 196 21.43 4.83 -8.52
C TYR A 196 20.84 3.73 -9.41
N VAL A 197 21.50 2.59 -9.43
CA VAL A 197 21.04 1.39 -10.14
C VAL A 197 20.93 0.28 -9.12
N LYS A 198 19.72 -0.26 -8.94
CA LYS A 198 19.48 -1.36 -8.02
C LYS A 198 20.21 -2.63 -8.44
N GLU A 199 20.79 -3.31 -7.48
CA GLU A 199 21.38 -4.63 -7.68
C GLU A 199 20.29 -5.73 -7.71
N PRO A 200 20.59 -6.86 -8.39
CA PRO A 200 19.73 -8.04 -8.31
C PRO A 200 19.49 -8.46 -6.84
N GLY A 201 18.22 -8.70 -6.47
CA GLY A 201 17.84 -9.12 -5.13
C GLY A 201 17.80 -8.00 -4.08
N GLU A 202 18.05 -6.75 -4.43
CA GLU A 202 18.04 -5.63 -3.49
C GLU A 202 16.66 -5.40 -2.86
N ASP A 203 15.58 -5.55 -3.65
CA ASP A 203 14.22 -5.43 -3.13
C ASP A 203 13.93 -6.51 -2.06
N LEU A 204 14.40 -7.74 -2.28
CA LEU A 204 14.26 -8.83 -1.29
C LEU A 204 15.09 -8.55 -0.03
N ARG A 205 16.32 -8.07 -0.16
CA ARG A 205 17.14 -7.64 0.99
C ARG A 205 16.44 -6.53 1.78
N SER A 206 15.83 -5.57 1.09
CA SER A 206 15.07 -4.50 1.72
C SER A 206 13.82 -5.03 2.45
N ILE A 207 13.10 -5.99 1.88
CA ILE A 207 11.94 -6.61 2.54
C ILE A 207 12.39 -7.31 3.83
N ILE A 208 13.46 -8.11 3.78
CA ILE A 208 13.98 -8.82 4.96
C ILE A 208 14.47 -7.83 6.03
N ALA A 209 15.22 -6.80 5.62
CA ALA A 209 15.69 -5.76 6.54
C ALA A 209 14.51 -5.04 7.21
N GLY A 210 13.49 -4.63 6.45
CA GLY A 210 12.28 -4.01 6.96
C GLY A 210 11.54 -4.88 7.97
N ILE A 211 11.43 -6.20 7.71
CA ILE A 211 10.81 -7.15 8.64
C ILE A 211 11.61 -7.29 9.95
N MET A 212 12.91 -7.38 9.87
CA MET A 212 13.79 -7.73 11.01
C MET A 212 14.26 -6.54 11.85
N GLN A 213 14.31 -5.35 11.27
CA GLN A 213 14.83 -4.14 11.93
C GLN A 213 13.92 -3.68 13.08
N GLN A 214 14.50 -3.12 14.12
CA GLN A 214 13.77 -2.42 15.18
C GLN A 214 13.06 -1.19 14.63
N LYS A 215 11.81 -1.00 15.05
CA LYS A 215 10.91 0.04 14.52
C LYS A 215 10.53 1.09 15.58
N GLY A 216 10.84 0.81 16.86
CA GLY A 216 10.38 1.65 17.95
C GLY A 216 8.84 1.67 18.04
N LYS A 217 8.28 2.85 18.20
CA LYS A 217 6.83 3.02 18.20
C LYS A 217 6.29 3.03 16.78
N ILE A 218 5.18 2.34 16.56
CA ILE A 218 4.45 2.36 15.29
C ILE A 218 3.04 2.89 15.53
N LYS A 219 2.59 3.80 14.68
CA LYS A 219 1.22 4.31 14.72
C LYS A 219 0.58 4.27 13.33
N ILE A 220 -0.67 3.78 13.27
CA ILE A 220 -1.54 3.89 12.10
C ILE A 220 -2.70 4.82 12.45
N SER A 221 -2.98 5.78 11.56
CA SER A 221 -4.12 6.67 11.69
C SER A 221 -4.94 6.62 10.40
N VAL A 222 -6.20 6.21 10.52
CA VAL A 222 -7.17 6.22 9.43
C VAL A 222 -7.96 7.52 9.53
N THR A 223 -7.88 8.36 8.50
CA THR A 223 -8.64 9.63 8.48
C THR A 223 -10.06 9.40 7.94
N PRO A 224 -10.99 10.34 8.09
CA PRO A 224 -12.22 10.35 7.31
C PRO A 224 -11.93 10.27 5.81
N SER A 225 -12.84 9.66 5.05
CA SER A 225 -12.78 9.70 3.59
C SER A 225 -12.89 11.12 3.09
N ILE A 226 -12.23 11.42 1.97
CA ILE A 226 -12.33 12.73 1.31
C ILE A 226 -13.79 12.97 0.94
N THR A 227 -14.33 14.09 1.39
CA THR A 227 -15.73 14.47 1.16
C THR A 227 -15.94 15.06 -0.23
N ARG A 228 -17.20 15.06 -0.69
CA ARG A 228 -17.56 15.71 -1.95
C ARG A 228 -17.24 17.21 -1.92
N GLU A 229 -17.50 17.88 -0.80
CA GLU A 229 -17.21 19.31 -0.62
C GLU A 229 -15.70 19.62 -0.76
N GLU A 230 -14.85 18.75 -0.20
CA GLU A 230 -13.40 18.88 -0.38
C GLU A 230 -12.96 18.67 -1.84
N LEU A 231 -13.60 17.75 -2.57
CA LEU A 231 -13.34 17.57 -4.01
C LEU A 231 -13.82 18.77 -4.83
N GLU A 232 -14.98 19.33 -4.52
CA GLU A 232 -15.51 20.54 -5.18
C GLU A 232 -14.61 21.78 -4.95
N TYR A 233 -13.94 21.85 -3.80
CA TYR A 233 -12.96 22.90 -3.53
C TYR A 233 -11.68 22.76 -4.38
N CYS A 234 -11.34 21.53 -4.79
CA CYS A 234 -10.14 21.22 -5.59
C CYS A 234 -10.38 21.26 -7.11
N ASP A 235 -11.64 21.31 -7.59
CA ASP A 235 -12.02 21.35 -9.00
C ASP A 235 -11.99 22.79 -9.52
#